data_a9c9d47bcd913e7d5fe4ed5fbe84f32d
#
_entry.id   a9c9d47bcd913e7d5fe4ed5fbe84f32d
#
_cell.length_a   1.000
_cell.length_b   1.000
_cell.length_c   1.000
_cell.angle_alpha   90.00
_cell.angle_beta   90.00
_cell.angle_gamma   90.00
#
_symmetry.space_group_name_H-M   'P 1'
#
loop_
_entity.id
_entity.type
_entity.pdbx_description
1 polymer ?
#
loop_
_entity_poly.entity_id
_entity_poly.type
_entity_poly.pdbx_seq_one_letter_code
_entity_poly.pdbx_strand_id
1 'polypeptide(L)'
;MSALEIPHFSRIVADSDFDGLCGAAILKKYTPEADIIFSHAAQIRNGSMDEYINHETVIVDLPFHQKCGWYLDHHQTNRPTDKQSIEFEQNGGVIDWQPTPSAARLAYERIKPYADLANFIDLMPFVDALDSGGITLQEFVEDGELMCFSRTLSQTEPEYMLDIVNMLVAGSTIDEIMTLPEVAKRLELQRENRKQLQQIVINNTSIVNRLAICHLENTGYSSNGYLVTATMGDSVDACCIIHGYSDGEINDANRPPLSASFYANSFIEHGQNRYDLSRLATRFDPNGGGHMNACGCRIQEPGLEHNLAEWIDMWQHRDTVLKVD
;
A
#
# COMPACT_ATOMS: atom_id res chain seq x y z
N MET A 1 19.58 -25.86 -2.39
CA MET A 1 18.21 -25.71 -2.94
C MET A 1 18.40 -25.37 -4.41
N SER A 2 17.79 -26.11 -5.36
CA SER A 2 17.79 -25.70 -6.76
C SER A 2 17.09 -24.36 -6.83
N ALA A 3 17.67 -23.39 -7.54
CA ALA A 3 16.97 -22.13 -7.81
C ALA A 3 15.64 -22.50 -8.51
N LEU A 4 14.52 -22.12 -7.91
CA LEU A 4 13.22 -22.27 -8.56
C LEU A 4 13.27 -21.45 -9.84
N GLU A 5 12.99 -22.10 -10.97
CA GLU A 5 12.96 -21.46 -12.28
C GLU A 5 11.98 -20.27 -12.26
N ILE A 6 12.36 -19.16 -12.89
CA ILE A 6 11.47 -18.00 -12.99
C ILE A 6 10.35 -18.35 -13.99
N PRO A 7 9.07 -18.25 -13.60
CA PRO A 7 7.96 -18.49 -14.52
C PRO A 7 8.01 -17.54 -15.72
N HIS A 8 7.54 -18.01 -16.87
CA HIS A 8 7.37 -17.14 -18.02
C HIS A 8 6.22 -16.15 -17.78
N PHE A 9 6.43 -14.88 -18.08
CA PHE A 9 5.38 -13.86 -18.05
C PHE A 9 5.60 -12.82 -19.14
N SER A 10 4.50 -12.32 -19.68
CA SER A 10 4.49 -11.23 -20.67
C SER A 10 3.81 -9.96 -20.11
N ARG A 11 3.21 -10.06 -18.91
CA ARG A 11 2.52 -8.95 -18.25
C ARG A 11 2.80 -8.92 -16.76
N ILE A 12 2.95 -7.71 -16.21
CA ILE A 12 3.09 -7.42 -14.80
C ILE A 12 1.88 -6.60 -14.36
N VAL A 13 1.15 -7.05 -13.35
CA VAL A 13 0.09 -6.28 -12.68
C VAL A 13 0.59 -5.97 -11.27
N ALA A 14 0.81 -4.69 -10.98
CA ALA A 14 1.45 -4.23 -9.75
C ALA A 14 0.58 -3.22 -9.00
N ASP A 15 0.74 -3.12 -7.67
CA ASP A 15 0.15 -2.00 -6.94
C ASP A 15 0.75 -0.67 -7.42
N SER A 16 -0.02 0.39 -7.28
CA SER A 16 0.31 1.74 -7.74
C SER A 16 1.06 2.57 -6.69
N ASP A 17 1.60 1.93 -5.69
CA ASP A 17 2.46 2.54 -4.68
C ASP A 17 3.97 2.34 -4.96
N PHE A 18 4.82 2.66 -3.99
CA PHE A 18 6.26 2.60 -4.20
C PHE A 18 6.79 1.17 -4.16
N ASP A 19 6.18 0.28 -3.36
CA ASP A 19 6.54 -1.14 -3.32
C ASP A 19 6.18 -1.82 -4.64
N GLY A 20 4.93 -1.69 -5.09
CA GLY A 20 4.48 -2.25 -6.37
C GLY A 20 5.26 -1.71 -7.56
N LEU A 21 5.59 -0.40 -7.58
CA LEU A 21 6.43 0.21 -8.64
C LEU A 21 7.82 -0.42 -8.68
N CYS A 22 8.50 -0.54 -7.54
CA CYS A 22 9.83 -1.15 -7.45
C CYS A 22 9.80 -2.63 -7.84
N GLY A 23 8.79 -3.37 -7.37
CA GLY A 23 8.56 -4.76 -7.74
C GLY A 23 8.40 -4.93 -9.25
N ALA A 24 7.56 -4.08 -9.88
CA ALA A 24 7.36 -4.08 -11.32
C ALA A 24 8.66 -3.76 -12.10
N ALA A 25 9.43 -2.76 -11.64
CA ALA A 25 10.70 -2.39 -12.28
C ALA A 25 11.73 -3.53 -12.22
N ILE A 26 11.84 -4.21 -11.08
CA ILE A 26 12.72 -5.36 -10.89
C ILE A 26 12.33 -6.52 -11.82
N LEU A 27 11.04 -6.85 -11.88
CA LEU A 27 10.51 -7.90 -12.77
C LEU A 27 10.73 -7.55 -14.24
N LYS A 28 10.47 -6.31 -14.64
CA LYS A 28 10.69 -5.83 -16.01
C LYS A 28 12.17 -5.80 -16.39
N LYS A 29 13.08 -5.65 -15.46
CA LYS A 29 14.52 -5.76 -15.72
C LYS A 29 14.93 -7.16 -16.16
N TYR A 30 14.21 -8.19 -15.68
CA TYR A 30 14.38 -9.57 -16.14
C TYR A 30 13.65 -9.85 -17.45
N THR A 31 12.43 -9.32 -17.64
CA THR A 31 11.62 -9.47 -18.85
C THR A 31 11.30 -8.08 -19.45
N PRO A 32 12.24 -7.46 -20.19
CA PRO A 32 12.10 -6.08 -20.68
C PRO A 32 10.85 -5.85 -21.55
N GLU A 33 10.39 -6.89 -22.24
CA GLU A 33 9.22 -6.83 -23.13
C GLU A 33 7.88 -6.92 -22.40
N ALA A 34 7.88 -7.22 -21.09
CA ALA A 34 6.63 -7.35 -20.34
C ALA A 34 5.89 -6.01 -20.24
N ASP A 35 4.58 -6.05 -20.51
CA ASP A 35 3.68 -4.92 -20.27
C ASP A 35 3.46 -4.72 -18.77
N ILE A 36 3.28 -3.48 -18.32
CA ILE A 36 2.93 -3.17 -16.93
C ILE A 36 1.56 -2.51 -16.89
N ILE A 37 0.74 -2.99 -15.94
CA ILE A 37 -0.53 -2.36 -15.57
C ILE A 37 -0.48 -2.09 -14.07
N PHE A 38 -0.58 -0.83 -13.68
CA PHE A 38 -0.75 -0.45 -12.29
C PHE A 38 -2.22 -0.53 -11.88
N SER A 39 -2.47 -1.10 -10.72
CA SER A 39 -3.81 -1.35 -10.19
C SER A 39 -3.82 -1.05 -8.68
N HIS A 40 -4.87 -1.45 -7.99
CA HIS A 40 -4.95 -1.48 -6.54
C HIS A 40 -5.84 -2.64 -6.06
N ALA A 41 -5.71 -3.00 -4.79
CA ALA A 41 -6.38 -4.17 -4.22
C ALA A 41 -7.89 -4.24 -4.49
N ALA A 42 -8.60 -3.10 -4.48
CA ALA A 42 -10.04 -3.08 -4.74
C ALA A 42 -10.40 -3.46 -6.19
N GLN A 43 -9.56 -3.12 -7.18
CA GLN A 43 -9.81 -3.48 -8.59
C GLN A 43 -9.60 -4.98 -8.83
N ILE A 44 -8.63 -5.60 -8.15
CA ILE A 44 -8.46 -7.04 -8.19
C ILE A 44 -9.68 -7.73 -7.57
N ARG A 45 -10.09 -7.30 -6.36
CA ARG A 45 -11.18 -7.95 -5.61
C ARG A 45 -12.56 -7.77 -6.25
N ASN A 46 -12.82 -6.67 -6.96
CA ASN A 46 -14.10 -6.43 -7.62
C ASN A 46 -14.17 -6.99 -9.06
N GLY A 47 -13.11 -7.63 -9.55
CA GLY A 47 -13.05 -8.25 -10.87
C GLY A 47 -12.80 -7.28 -12.03
N SER A 48 -12.56 -5.99 -11.78
CA SER A 48 -12.28 -5.01 -12.86
C SER A 48 -11.03 -5.35 -13.65
N MET A 49 -10.13 -6.14 -13.07
CA MET A 49 -8.88 -6.58 -13.70
C MET A 49 -8.96 -7.94 -14.40
N ASP A 50 -10.09 -8.64 -14.32
CA ASP A 50 -10.25 -10.02 -14.83
C ASP A 50 -9.90 -10.22 -16.29
N GLU A 51 -10.14 -9.23 -17.13
CA GLU A 51 -9.86 -9.27 -18.57
C GLU A 51 -8.38 -9.07 -18.89
N TYR A 52 -7.63 -8.46 -17.97
CA TYR A 52 -6.20 -8.16 -18.12
C TYR A 52 -5.30 -9.25 -17.55
N ILE A 53 -5.83 -10.16 -16.72
CA ILE A 53 -5.07 -11.20 -16.02
C ILE A 53 -5.26 -12.54 -16.70
N ASN A 54 -4.15 -13.18 -17.06
CA ASN A 54 -4.10 -14.52 -17.63
C ASN A 54 -2.85 -15.28 -17.14
N HIS A 55 -2.64 -16.50 -17.59
CA HIS A 55 -1.54 -17.36 -17.16
C HIS A 55 -0.13 -16.80 -17.46
N GLU A 56 0.00 -15.81 -18.34
CA GLU A 56 1.26 -15.11 -18.61
C GLU A 56 1.39 -13.82 -17.78
N THR A 57 0.54 -13.63 -16.77
CA THR A 57 0.57 -12.45 -15.88
C THR A 57 1.25 -12.80 -14.58
N VAL A 58 2.24 -11.99 -14.16
CA VAL A 58 2.69 -11.94 -12.77
C VAL A 58 1.93 -10.84 -12.03
N ILE A 59 1.43 -11.16 -10.84
CA ILE A 59 0.83 -10.19 -9.91
C ILE A 59 1.84 -9.93 -8.81
N VAL A 60 2.13 -8.66 -8.52
CA VAL A 60 3.04 -8.24 -7.46
C VAL A 60 2.38 -7.21 -6.57
N ASP A 61 2.46 -7.43 -5.25
CA ASP A 61 1.98 -6.51 -4.22
C ASP A 61 0.45 -6.24 -4.27
N LEU A 62 -0.33 -7.23 -4.68
CA LEU A 62 -1.77 -7.15 -4.86
C LEU A 62 -2.45 -8.44 -4.40
N PRO A 63 -3.78 -8.44 -4.16
CA PRO A 63 -4.52 -9.66 -3.83
C PRO A 63 -4.35 -10.78 -4.85
N PHE A 64 -4.35 -12.02 -4.34
CA PHE A 64 -4.27 -13.22 -5.16
C PHE A 64 -5.40 -13.30 -6.19
N HIS A 65 -5.04 -13.66 -7.43
CA HIS A 65 -5.99 -13.89 -8.52
C HIS A 65 -5.72 -15.21 -9.23
N GLN A 66 -6.72 -16.08 -9.31
CA GLN A 66 -6.57 -17.46 -9.80
C GLN A 66 -6.14 -17.61 -11.28
N LYS A 67 -6.31 -16.57 -12.09
CA LYS A 67 -5.96 -16.60 -13.53
C LYS A 67 -4.50 -16.24 -13.81
N CYS A 68 -3.77 -15.63 -12.85
CA CYS A 68 -2.36 -15.29 -13.08
C CYS A 68 -1.50 -16.56 -13.18
N GLY A 69 -0.31 -16.44 -13.74
CA GLY A 69 0.65 -17.55 -13.78
C GLY A 69 1.66 -17.50 -12.65
N TRP A 70 1.92 -16.29 -12.14
CA TRP A 70 2.85 -16.08 -11.04
C TRP A 70 2.28 -15.07 -10.05
N TYR A 71 2.27 -15.43 -8.77
CA TYR A 71 1.80 -14.59 -7.67
C TYR A 71 2.94 -14.27 -6.71
N LEU A 72 3.17 -12.98 -6.45
CA LEU A 72 4.28 -12.44 -5.68
C LEU A 72 3.74 -11.40 -4.68
N ASP A 73 3.65 -11.75 -3.38
CA ASP A 73 3.07 -10.87 -2.36
C ASP A 73 3.53 -11.22 -0.94
N HIS A 74 3.36 -10.30 -0.02
CA HIS A 74 3.78 -10.43 1.39
C HIS A 74 2.63 -10.17 2.37
N HIS A 75 1.50 -9.66 1.91
CA HIS A 75 0.34 -9.33 2.74
C HIS A 75 -0.35 -10.57 3.31
N GLN A 76 -0.56 -10.62 4.63
CA GLN A 76 -1.27 -11.73 5.29
C GLN A 76 -2.72 -11.90 4.80
N THR A 77 -3.42 -10.79 4.58
CA THR A 77 -4.82 -10.80 4.13
C THR A 77 -4.98 -11.22 2.66
N ASN A 78 -3.91 -11.22 1.89
CA ASN A 78 -3.89 -11.62 0.49
C ASN A 78 -3.39 -13.05 0.30
N ARG A 79 -2.89 -13.69 1.36
CA ARG A 79 -2.36 -15.06 1.31
C ARG A 79 -3.43 -16.01 0.81
N PRO A 80 -3.20 -16.74 -0.30
CA PRO A 80 -4.14 -17.75 -0.75
C PRO A 80 -4.30 -18.86 0.29
N THR A 81 -5.51 -19.38 0.42
CA THR A 81 -5.78 -20.54 1.26
C THR A 81 -5.04 -21.80 0.73
N ASP A 82 -4.81 -22.80 1.59
CA ASP A 82 -4.14 -24.03 1.17
C ASP A 82 -4.85 -24.69 -0.03
N LYS A 83 -6.19 -24.64 -0.07
CA LYS A 83 -6.96 -25.16 -1.20
C LYS A 83 -6.68 -24.38 -2.49
N GLN A 84 -6.68 -23.06 -2.43
CA GLN A 84 -6.38 -22.19 -3.56
C GLN A 84 -4.95 -22.42 -4.06
N SER A 85 -3.99 -22.53 -3.14
CA SER A 85 -2.58 -22.80 -3.48
C SER A 85 -2.41 -24.10 -4.21
N ILE A 86 -2.98 -25.20 -3.69
CA ILE A 86 -2.90 -26.53 -4.31
C ILE A 86 -3.54 -26.52 -5.73
N GLU A 87 -4.72 -25.91 -5.86
CA GLU A 87 -5.42 -25.83 -7.15
C GLU A 87 -4.63 -24.99 -8.17
N PHE A 88 -4.07 -23.87 -7.73
CA PHE A 88 -3.28 -22.97 -8.56
C PHE A 88 -1.98 -23.64 -9.05
N GLU A 89 -1.23 -24.29 -8.15
CA GLU A 89 0.00 -25.00 -8.50
C GLU A 89 -0.25 -26.23 -9.41
N GLN A 90 -1.37 -26.95 -9.19
CA GLN A 90 -1.77 -28.04 -10.08
C GLN A 90 -2.08 -27.56 -11.51
N ASN A 91 -2.50 -26.31 -11.67
CA ASN A 91 -2.72 -25.66 -12.96
C ASN A 91 -1.46 -24.98 -13.52
N GLY A 92 -0.29 -25.20 -12.93
CA GLY A 92 1.00 -24.68 -13.37
C GLY A 92 1.32 -23.27 -12.90
N GLY A 93 0.55 -22.71 -11.97
CA GLY A 93 0.84 -21.42 -11.34
C GLY A 93 1.95 -21.53 -10.29
N VAL A 94 2.62 -20.42 -10.03
CA VAL A 94 3.69 -20.32 -9.01
C VAL A 94 3.30 -19.30 -7.95
N ILE A 95 3.42 -19.67 -6.68
CA ILE A 95 3.18 -18.79 -5.54
C ILE A 95 4.49 -18.50 -4.82
N ASP A 96 4.87 -17.24 -4.81
CA ASP A 96 5.96 -16.67 -4.02
C ASP A 96 5.35 -15.73 -2.98
N TRP A 97 4.71 -16.31 -1.95
CA TRP A 97 4.21 -15.55 -0.81
C TRP A 97 5.10 -15.78 0.39
N GLN A 98 5.64 -14.70 0.97
CA GLN A 98 6.45 -14.74 2.18
C GLN A 98 6.22 -13.45 2.99
N PRO A 99 6.27 -13.50 4.34
CA PRO A 99 6.13 -12.33 5.19
C PRO A 99 7.41 -11.47 5.20
N THR A 100 7.81 -11.00 4.02
CA THR A 100 8.94 -10.08 3.83
C THR A 100 8.52 -8.64 4.14
N PRO A 101 9.47 -7.70 4.34
CA PRO A 101 9.15 -6.30 4.56
C PRO A 101 8.39 -5.62 3.40
N SER A 102 8.58 -6.11 2.16
CA SER A 102 7.96 -5.59 0.94
C SER A 102 7.84 -6.66 -0.13
N ALA A 103 6.93 -6.52 -1.10
CA ALA A 103 6.84 -7.38 -2.28
C ALA A 103 8.01 -7.13 -3.24
N ALA A 104 8.51 -5.90 -3.34
CA ALA A 104 9.73 -5.59 -4.08
C ALA A 104 10.93 -6.36 -3.54
N ARG A 105 11.02 -6.60 -2.23
CA ARG A 105 12.04 -7.46 -1.63
C ARG A 105 11.96 -8.89 -2.17
N LEU A 106 10.78 -9.47 -2.28
CA LEU A 106 10.60 -10.79 -2.88
C LEU A 106 11.04 -10.81 -4.36
N ALA A 107 10.59 -9.82 -5.13
CA ALA A 107 11.00 -9.67 -6.53
C ALA A 107 12.53 -9.54 -6.65
N TYR A 108 13.16 -8.71 -5.79
CA TYR A 108 14.60 -8.51 -5.76
C TYR A 108 15.35 -9.82 -5.50
N GLU A 109 14.97 -10.57 -4.46
CA GLU A 109 15.64 -11.84 -4.12
C GLU A 109 15.45 -12.91 -5.20
N ARG A 110 14.32 -12.89 -5.91
CA ARG A 110 14.04 -13.83 -7.01
C ARG A 110 14.81 -13.50 -8.27
N ILE A 111 14.96 -12.22 -8.60
CA ILE A 111 15.51 -11.77 -9.88
C ILE A 111 17.02 -11.51 -9.83
N LYS A 112 17.60 -11.18 -8.68
CA LYS A 112 19.04 -10.86 -8.54
C LYS A 112 20.02 -11.91 -9.09
N PRO A 113 19.70 -13.23 -9.17
CA PRO A 113 20.60 -14.19 -9.81
C PRO A 113 20.63 -14.08 -11.34
N TYR A 114 19.67 -13.39 -11.94
CA TYR A 114 19.40 -13.40 -13.38
C TYR A 114 19.53 -12.04 -14.06
N ALA A 115 19.50 -10.94 -13.29
CA ALA A 115 19.61 -9.58 -13.81
C ALA A 115 20.49 -8.70 -12.93
N ASP A 116 21.10 -7.67 -13.53
CA ASP A 116 21.83 -6.64 -12.79
C ASP A 116 20.84 -5.69 -12.10
N LEU A 117 20.82 -5.74 -10.77
CA LEU A 117 19.96 -4.93 -9.91
C LEU A 117 20.77 -3.95 -9.04
N ALA A 118 21.98 -3.57 -9.47
CA ALA A 118 22.87 -2.72 -8.68
C ALA A 118 22.23 -1.38 -8.29
N ASN A 119 21.45 -0.79 -9.19
CA ASN A 119 20.73 0.48 -8.93
C ASN A 119 19.57 0.39 -7.93
N PHE A 120 19.19 -0.82 -7.49
CA PHE A 120 18.18 -1.02 -6.46
C PHE A 120 18.77 -1.25 -5.07
N ILE A 121 20.08 -1.53 -4.95
CA ILE A 121 20.69 -1.94 -3.66
C ILE A 121 20.43 -0.91 -2.57
N ASP A 122 20.68 0.36 -2.85
CA ASP A 122 20.52 1.45 -1.89
C ASP A 122 19.06 1.89 -1.72
N LEU A 123 18.19 1.54 -2.68
CA LEU A 123 16.77 1.85 -2.65
C LEU A 123 15.96 0.87 -1.79
N MET A 124 16.31 -0.43 -1.84
CA MET A 124 15.54 -1.48 -1.18
C MET A 124 15.35 -1.29 0.33
N PRO A 125 16.34 -0.82 1.14
CA PRO A 125 16.10 -0.58 2.56
C PRO A 125 15.02 0.46 2.84
N PHE A 126 14.90 1.48 1.98
CA PHE A 126 13.85 2.49 2.12
C PHE A 126 12.47 1.95 1.75
N VAL A 127 12.37 1.18 0.64
CA VAL A 127 11.11 0.52 0.24
C VAL A 127 10.62 -0.38 1.36
N ASP A 128 11.49 -1.23 1.91
CA ASP A 128 11.19 -2.11 3.02
C ASP A 128 10.69 -1.36 4.27
N ALA A 129 11.38 -0.27 4.62
CA ALA A 129 11.01 0.52 5.80
C ALA A 129 9.67 1.25 5.59
N LEU A 130 9.43 1.77 4.39
CA LEU A 130 8.20 2.50 4.07
C LEU A 130 6.99 1.57 4.16
N ASP A 131 7.07 0.39 3.56
CA ASP A 131 5.95 -0.55 3.47
C ASP A 131 5.69 -1.28 4.80
N SER A 132 6.75 -1.74 5.47
CA SER A 132 6.63 -2.44 6.77
C SER A 132 6.32 -1.53 7.96
N GLY A 133 6.23 -0.21 7.76
CA GLY A 133 6.07 0.76 8.86
C GLY A 133 7.33 1.00 9.68
N GLY A 134 8.51 0.73 9.11
CA GLY A 134 9.80 0.91 9.76
C GLY A 134 10.38 2.32 9.69
N ILE A 135 9.69 3.28 9.05
CA ILE A 135 10.11 4.68 8.99
C ILE A 135 10.09 5.29 10.40
N THR A 136 11.20 5.85 10.83
CA THR A 136 11.29 6.53 12.11
C THR A 136 10.56 7.88 12.09
N LEU A 137 10.18 8.39 13.30
CA LEU A 137 9.59 9.73 13.40
C LEU A 137 10.53 10.80 12.83
N GLN A 138 11.83 10.66 13.09
CA GLN A 138 12.82 11.62 12.60
C GLN A 138 12.83 11.63 11.05
N GLU A 139 12.95 10.49 10.39
CA GLU A 139 12.92 10.37 8.93
C GLU A 139 11.62 10.92 8.35
N PHE A 140 10.50 10.63 9.01
CA PHE A 140 9.19 11.14 8.60
C PHE A 140 9.09 12.67 8.71
N VAL A 141 9.59 13.25 9.81
CA VAL A 141 9.55 14.73 10.05
C VAL A 141 10.53 15.46 9.13
N GLU A 142 11.72 14.91 8.93
CA GLU A 142 12.73 15.45 8.01
C GLU A 142 12.23 15.49 6.56
N ASP A 143 11.27 14.61 6.22
CA ASP A 143 10.64 14.55 4.91
C ASP A 143 11.65 14.50 3.76
N GLY A 144 12.59 13.59 3.86
CA GLY A 144 13.64 13.39 2.87
C GLY A 144 13.09 13.18 1.45
N GLU A 145 13.96 13.29 0.46
CA GLU A 145 13.57 13.28 -0.95
C GLU A 145 12.83 12.00 -1.36
N LEU A 146 13.25 10.83 -0.86
CA LEU A 146 12.56 9.57 -1.12
C LEU A 146 11.14 9.51 -0.53
N MET A 147 10.94 10.04 0.70
CA MET A 147 9.61 10.19 1.30
C MET A 147 8.71 11.12 0.48
N CYS A 148 9.28 12.20 -0.02
CA CYS A 148 8.58 13.12 -0.90
C CYS A 148 8.26 12.47 -2.25
N PHE A 149 9.23 11.75 -2.82
CA PHE A 149 9.10 11.05 -4.09
C PHE A 149 7.99 9.99 -4.05
N SER A 150 7.92 9.17 -3.01
CA SER A 150 6.88 8.13 -2.90
C SER A 150 5.45 8.72 -3.01
N ARG A 151 5.25 9.97 -2.57
CA ARG A 151 3.97 10.67 -2.68
C ARG A 151 3.69 11.27 -4.07
N THR A 152 4.66 11.24 -4.99
CA THR A 152 4.42 11.67 -6.37
C THR A 152 3.75 10.59 -7.21
N LEU A 153 3.78 9.33 -6.74
CA LEU A 153 3.22 8.19 -7.45
C LEU A 153 1.70 8.16 -7.28
N SER A 154 1.00 7.91 -8.38
CA SER A 154 -0.46 7.85 -8.36
C SER A 154 -0.97 7.01 -9.53
N GLN A 155 -1.93 6.13 -9.25
CA GLN A 155 -2.65 5.37 -10.27
C GLN A 155 -3.32 6.26 -11.34
N THR A 156 -3.62 7.51 -11.00
CA THR A 156 -4.20 8.46 -11.96
C THR A 156 -3.19 8.98 -12.98
N GLU A 157 -1.91 8.71 -12.80
CA GLU A 157 -0.81 9.10 -13.67
C GLU A 157 0.06 7.90 -14.08
N PRO A 158 -0.52 6.87 -14.71
CA PRO A 158 0.20 5.62 -15.03
C PRO A 158 1.39 5.85 -15.99
N GLU A 159 1.30 6.82 -16.89
CA GLU A 159 2.39 7.16 -17.81
C GLU A 159 3.63 7.66 -17.05
N TYR A 160 3.44 8.53 -16.05
CA TYR A 160 4.53 8.99 -15.20
C TYR A 160 5.18 7.82 -14.44
N MET A 161 4.37 6.92 -13.89
CA MET A 161 4.90 5.74 -13.19
C MET A 161 5.67 4.82 -14.14
N LEU A 162 5.18 4.61 -15.37
CA LEU A 162 5.88 3.82 -16.39
C LEU A 162 7.20 4.47 -16.82
N ASP A 163 7.28 5.79 -16.90
CA ASP A 163 8.52 6.51 -17.18
C ASP A 163 9.56 6.27 -16.09
N ILE A 164 9.16 6.35 -14.81
CA ILE A 164 10.04 6.02 -13.68
C ILE A 164 10.53 4.57 -13.77
N VAL A 165 9.62 3.62 -14.01
CA VAL A 165 10.00 2.21 -14.18
C VAL A 165 11.00 2.03 -15.32
N ASN A 166 10.76 2.64 -16.48
CA ASN A 166 11.65 2.52 -17.64
C ASN A 166 13.05 3.09 -17.35
N MET A 167 13.16 4.18 -16.60
CA MET A 167 14.45 4.73 -16.17
C MET A 167 15.17 3.78 -15.19
N LEU A 168 14.47 3.21 -14.21
CA LEU A 168 15.03 2.20 -13.31
C LEU A 168 15.50 0.95 -14.07
N VAL A 169 14.71 0.49 -15.05
CA VAL A 169 15.06 -0.64 -15.93
C VAL A 169 16.29 -0.32 -16.77
N ALA A 170 16.43 0.92 -17.26
CA ALA A 170 17.62 1.39 -18.00
C ALA A 170 18.87 1.49 -17.12
N GLY A 171 18.74 1.40 -15.78
CA GLY A 171 19.86 1.42 -14.85
C GLY A 171 20.04 2.75 -14.11
N SER A 172 19.15 3.73 -14.31
CA SER A 172 19.19 4.97 -13.52
C SER A 172 18.98 4.67 -12.05
N THR A 173 19.67 5.38 -11.18
CA THR A 173 19.40 5.38 -9.75
C THR A 173 18.20 6.27 -9.44
N ILE A 174 17.57 6.05 -8.30
CA ILE A 174 16.46 6.91 -7.88
C ILE A 174 16.90 8.36 -7.66
N ASP A 175 18.14 8.57 -7.19
CA ASP A 175 18.69 9.91 -7.01
C ASP A 175 18.83 10.65 -8.34
N GLU A 176 19.31 9.98 -9.40
CA GLU A 176 19.36 10.55 -10.75
C GLU A 176 17.95 10.92 -11.26
N ILE A 177 16.95 10.04 -11.03
CA ILE A 177 15.56 10.27 -11.43
C ILE A 177 14.99 11.51 -10.71
N MET A 178 15.26 11.66 -9.42
CA MET A 178 14.77 12.80 -8.63
C MET A 178 15.34 14.14 -9.09
N THR A 179 16.49 14.16 -9.77
CA THR A 179 17.06 15.40 -10.33
C THR A 179 16.40 15.86 -11.64
N LEU A 180 15.58 15.04 -12.25
CA LEU A 180 14.91 15.41 -13.51
C LEU A 180 13.91 16.56 -13.26
N PRO A 181 13.85 17.58 -14.17
CA PRO A 181 13.02 18.77 -13.94
C PRO A 181 11.56 18.49 -13.65
N GLU A 182 10.97 17.50 -14.32
CA GLU A 182 9.57 17.10 -14.09
C GLU A 182 9.38 16.48 -12.71
N VAL A 183 10.29 15.60 -12.28
CA VAL A 183 10.24 14.98 -10.96
C VAL A 183 10.51 16.02 -9.87
N ALA A 184 11.53 16.85 -10.01
CA ALA A 184 11.87 17.93 -9.07
C ALA A 184 10.69 18.88 -8.83
N LYS A 185 9.95 19.24 -9.89
CA LYS A 185 8.74 20.05 -9.79
C LYS A 185 7.63 19.35 -8.99
N ARG A 186 7.46 18.02 -9.19
CA ARG A 186 6.50 17.22 -8.42
C ARG A 186 6.89 17.13 -6.95
N LEU A 187 8.18 16.99 -6.65
CA LEU A 187 8.68 16.99 -5.27
C LEU A 187 8.36 18.31 -4.55
N GLU A 188 8.57 19.45 -5.22
CA GLU A 188 8.25 20.76 -4.65
C GLU A 188 6.76 20.89 -4.34
N LEU A 189 5.90 20.51 -5.28
CA LEU A 189 4.45 20.50 -5.10
C LEU A 189 4.02 19.59 -3.92
N GLN A 190 4.62 18.41 -3.80
CA GLN A 190 4.31 17.50 -2.69
C GLN A 190 4.72 18.05 -1.33
N ARG A 191 5.83 18.79 -1.25
CA ARG A 191 6.24 19.47 -0.01
C ARG A 191 5.25 20.58 0.40
N GLU A 192 4.74 21.34 -0.56
CA GLU A 192 3.72 22.35 -0.31
C GLU A 192 2.39 21.73 0.14
N ASN A 193 1.93 20.72 -0.60
CA ASN A 193 0.71 19.97 -0.28
C ASN A 193 0.76 19.35 1.12
N ARG A 194 1.91 18.82 1.53
CA ARG A 194 2.09 18.24 2.86
C ARG A 194 1.85 19.26 3.98
N LYS A 195 2.35 20.49 3.85
CA LYS A 195 2.14 21.54 4.85
C LYS A 195 0.66 21.89 4.99
N GLN A 196 -0.05 21.99 3.88
CA GLN A 196 -1.50 22.24 3.86
C GLN A 196 -2.26 21.08 4.50
N LEU A 197 -1.93 19.85 4.09
CA LEU A 197 -2.57 18.65 4.61
C LEU A 197 -2.36 18.49 6.11
N GLN A 198 -1.17 18.78 6.63
CA GLN A 198 -0.91 18.73 8.07
C GLN A 198 -1.84 19.65 8.87
N GLN A 199 -2.09 20.86 8.36
CA GLN A 199 -3.03 21.79 9.01
C GLN A 199 -4.47 21.27 8.95
N ILE A 200 -4.87 20.66 7.83
CA ILE A 200 -6.18 20.05 7.67
C ILE A 200 -6.34 18.87 8.66
N VAL A 201 -5.34 18.00 8.78
CA VAL A 201 -5.32 16.90 9.74
C VAL A 201 -5.51 17.42 11.17
N ILE A 202 -4.77 18.46 11.58
CA ILE A 202 -4.90 19.05 12.92
C ILE A 202 -6.34 19.51 13.16
N ASN A 203 -6.95 20.20 12.21
CA ASN A 203 -8.27 20.81 12.38
C ASN A 203 -9.41 19.79 12.35
N ASN A 204 -9.20 18.62 11.73
CA ASN A 204 -10.24 17.60 11.51
C ASN A 204 -10.01 16.30 12.31
N THR A 205 -9.11 16.32 13.30
CA THR A 205 -8.83 15.13 14.12
C THR A 205 -9.33 15.33 15.56
N SER A 206 -10.08 14.35 16.03
CA SER A 206 -10.46 14.19 17.44
C SER A 206 -9.80 12.94 18.02
N ILE A 207 -9.63 12.87 19.35
CA ILE A 207 -9.02 11.72 20.01
C ILE A 207 -10.03 11.08 20.96
N VAL A 208 -10.26 9.78 20.79
CA VAL A 208 -11.12 8.98 21.67
C VAL A 208 -10.31 7.80 22.19
N ASN A 209 -10.07 7.77 23.49
CA ASN A 209 -9.33 6.68 24.17
C ASN A 209 -8.02 6.28 23.46
N ARG A 210 -7.21 7.28 23.06
CA ARG A 210 -5.95 7.13 22.32
C ARG A 210 -6.10 6.66 20.86
N LEU A 211 -7.31 6.69 20.27
CA LEU A 211 -7.54 6.57 18.84
C LEU A 211 -7.74 7.97 18.25
N ALA A 212 -6.90 8.37 17.31
CA ALA A 212 -7.15 9.55 16.51
C ALA A 212 -8.22 9.24 15.46
N ILE A 213 -9.27 10.03 15.39
CA ILE A 213 -10.32 9.93 14.36
C ILE A 213 -10.20 11.17 13.50
N CYS A 214 -9.73 10.99 12.27
CA CYS A 214 -9.46 12.06 11.32
C CYS A 214 -10.54 12.07 10.21
N HIS A 215 -11.34 13.13 10.18
CA HIS A 215 -12.44 13.32 9.23
C HIS A 215 -11.95 14.09 8.00
N LEU A 216 -11.65 13.40 6.91
CA LEU A 216 -11.25 14.02 5.64
C LEU A 216 -12.31 13.89 4.54
N GLU A 217 -13.46 13.27 4.82
CA GLU A 217 -14.46 12.88 3.83
C GLU A 217 -15.02 14.05 3.01
N ASN A 218 -15.07 15.25 3.58
CA ASN A 218 -15.63 16.45 2.94
C ASN A 218 -14.56 17.52 2.64
N THR A 219 -13.29 17.18 2.72
CA THR A 219 -12.20 18.15 2.58
C THR A 219 -11.57 18.19 1.19
N GLY A 220 -11.80 17.17 0.37
CA GLY A 220 -11.10 16.99 -0.90
C GLY A 220 -9.67 16.45 -0.75
N TYR A 221 -9.22 16.19 0.49
CA TYR A 221 -7.88 15.68 0.79
C TYR A 221 -7.92 14.22 1.24
N SER A 222 -6.80 13.54 1.05
CA SER A 222 -6.53 12.21 1.60
C SER A 222 -5.20 12.21 2.34
N SER A 223 -5.06 11.31 3.30
CA SER A 223 -3.82 11.15 4.08
C SER A 223 -3.55 9.69 4.38
N ASN A 224 -2.31 9.37 4.64
CA ASN A 224 -1.94 8.11 5.27
C ASN A 224 -1.82 8.26 6.80
N GLY A 225 -1.68 7.14 7.48
CA GLY A 225 -1.61 7.12 8.94
C GLY A 225 -0.36 7.76 9.53
N TYR A 226 0.74 7.78 8.80
CA TYR A 226 1.99 8.39 9.28
C TYR A 226 1.81 9.87 9.62
N LEU A 227 1.15 10.64 8.73
CA LEU A 227 0.94 12.06 8.99
C LEU A 227 0.04 12.30 10.19
N VAL A 228 -1.04 11.52 10.32
CA VAL A 228 -1.98 11.66 11.45
C VAL A 228 -1.31 11.27 12.76
N THR A 229 -0.65 10.11 12.81
CA THR A 229 0.00 9.63 14.06
C THR A 229 1.20 10.47 14.45
N ALA A 230 2.04 10.92 13.49
CA ALA A 230 3.13 11.85 13.78
C ALA A 230 2.63 13.20 14.30
N THR A 231 1.52 13.70 13.73
CA THR A 231 0.94 14.98 14.15
C THR A 231 0.33 14.90 15.55
N MET A 232 -0.31 13.78 15.91
CA MET A 232 -0.92 13.55 17.23
C MET A 232 0.09 13.08 18.30
N GLY A 233 1.24 12.57 17.87
CA GLY A 233 2.36 12.14 18.73
C GLY A 233 1.96 11.05 19.72
N ASP A 234 2.49 11.11 20.93
CA ASP A 234 2.31 10.11 22.00
C ASP A 234 0.88 10.07 22.58
N SER A 235 0.00 10.98 22.17
CA SER A 235 -1.39 11.00 22.64
C SER A 235 -2.25 9.90 22.04
N VAL A 236 -1.78 9.21 20.99
CA VAL A 236 -2.54 8.18 20.26
C VAL A 236 -1.73 6.91 20.07
N ASP A 237 -2.42 5.75 20.15
CA ASP A 237 -1.86 4.43 19.83
C ASP A 237 -2.11 4.05 18.37
N ALA A 238 -3.18 4.61 17.77
CA ALA A 238 -3.57 4.36 16.38
C ALA A 238 -4.42 5.52 15.84
N CYS A 239 -4.68 5.49 14.53
CA CYS A 239 -5.66 6.39 13.91
C CYS A 239 -6.66 5.63 13.02
N CYS A 240 -7.86 6.21 12.90
CA CYS A 240 -8.88 5.92 11.91
C CYS A 240 -9.04 7.17 11.04
N ILE A 241 -8.85 7.05 9.74
CA ILE A 241 -9.00 8.17 8.80
C ILE A 241 -10.21 7.87 7.92
N ILE A 242 -11.16 8.78 7.88
CA ILE A 242 -12.32 8.69 6.99
C ILE A 242 -11.99 9.48 5.73
N HIS A 243 -12.06 8.82 4.58
CA HIS A 243 -11.76 9.39 3.27
C HIS A 243 -13.03 9.61 2.44
N GLY A 244 -13.05 10.72 1.73
CA GLY A 244 -14.07 11.04 0.74
C GLY A 244 -13.52 11.08 -0.68
N TYR A 245 -13.98 12.03 -1.44
CA TYR A 245 -13.61 12.25 -2.84
C TYR A 245 -12.79 13.52 -2.98
N SER A 246 -12.02 13.63 -4.07
CA SER A 246 -11.10 14.74 -4.32
C SER A 246 -11.78 16.12 -4.47
N ASP A 247 -13.08 16.14 -4.76
CA ASP A 247 -13.90 17.36 -4.82
C ASP A 247 -14.60 17.70 -3.49
N GLY A 248 -14.48 16.84 -2.47
CA GLY A 248 -15.14 17.02 -1.17
C GLY A 248 -16.65 16.76 -1.14
N GLU A 249 -17.25 16.37 -2.25
CA GLU A 249 -18.70 16.15 -2.35
C GLU A 249 -19.08 14.72 -1.93
N ILE A 250 -19.71 14.58 -0.76
CA ILE A 250 -20.02 13.27 -0.16
C ILE A 250 -21.50 12.82 -0.36
N ASN A 251 -22.36 13.67 -0.91
CA ASN A 251 -23.81 13.43 -0.98
C ASN A 251 -24.31 12.86 -2.32
N ASP A 252 -23.42 12.39 -3.19
CA ASP A 252 -23.79 11.78 -4.47
C ASP A 252 -23.94 10.26 -4.31
N ALA A 253 -25.18 9.78 -4.33
CA ALA A 253 -25.52 8.35 -4.20
C ALA A 253 -25.01 7.45 -5.36
N ASN A 254 -24.54 8.06 -6.46
CA ASN A 254 -23.97 7.30 -7.60
C ASN A 254 -22.47 7.00 -7.43
N ARG A 255 -21.86 7.56 -6.40
CA ARG A 255 -20.43 7.33 -6.11
C ARG A 255 -20.24 6.05 -5.30
N PRO A 256 -19.03 5.44 -5.38
CA PRO A 256 -18.68 4.34 -4.49
C PRO A 256 -18.83 4.75 -3.02
N PRO A 257 -19.03 3.82 -2.08
CA PRO A 257 -19.04 4.16 -0.66
C PRO A 257 -17.73 4.85 -0.23
N LEU A 258 -17.83 5.76 0.76
CA LEU A 258 -16.66 6.33 1.44
C LEU A 258 -15.75 5.21 1.95
N SER A 259 -14.50 5.53 2.24
CA SER A 259 -13.56 4.54 2.79
C SER A 259 -13.01 4.98 4.14
N ALA A 260 -12.57 4.01 4.92
CA ALA A 260 -11.81 4.23 6.13
C ALA A 260 -10.47 3.49 6.05
N SER A 261 -9.44 4.07 6.65
CA SER A 261 -8.16 3.40 6.84
C SER A 261 -7.72 3.50 8.30
N PHE A 262 -7.03 2.46 8.76
CA PHE A 262 -6.57 2.32 10.13
C PHE A 262 -5.07 2.12 10.14
N TYR A 263 -4.35 2.85 11.00
CA TYR A 263 -2.91 2.72 11.14
C TYR A 263 -2.50 2.71 12.60
N ALA A 264 -1.62 1.80 12.98
CA ALA A 264 -0.94 1.86 14.26
C ALA A 264 0.03 3.05 14.30
N ASN A 265 0.24 3.61 15.48
CA ASN A 265 1.27 4.64 15.65
C ASN A 265 2.64 3.98 15.72
N SER A 266 3.32 3.88 14.56
CA SER A 266 4.66 3.29 14.45
C SER A 266 5.76 4.13 15.10
N PHE A 267 5.47 5.35 15.50
CA PHE A 267 6.44 6.29 16.07
C PHE A 267 6.59 6.22 17.59
N ILE A 268 5.76 5.43 18.26
CA ILE A 268 5.84 5.21 19.71
C ILE A 268 6.33 3.82 20.02
N GLU A 269 6.96 3.66 21.18
CA GLU A 269 7.40 2.36 21.68
C GLU A 269 6.21 1.41 21.82
N HIS A 270 6.33 0.20 21.27
CA HIS A 270 5.25 -0.80 21.20
C HIS A 270 3.97 -0.34 20.50
N GLY A 271 4.06 0.64 19.60
CA GLY A 271 2.89 1.08 18.81
C GLY A 271 2.48 0.08 17.75
N GLN A 272 3.45 -0.59 17.12
CA GLN A 272 3.20 -1.64 16.12
C GLN A 272 3.01 -3.03 16.77
N ASN A 273 2.33 -3.90 16.04
CA ASN A 273 2.10 -5.33 16.38
C ASN A 273 1.42 -5.56 17.76
N ARG A 274 0.84 -4.52 18.33
CA ARG A 274 0.11 -4.60 19.60
C ARG A 274 -1.35 -4.98 19.40
N TYR A 275 -1.96 -4.43 18.34
CA TYR A 275 -3.36 -4.62 17.99
C TYR A 275 -3.50 -5.00 16.52
N ASP A 276 -4.34 -5.95 16.21
CA ASP A 276 -4.70 -6.32 14.84
C ASP A 276 -5.82 -5.40 14.33
N LEU A 277 -5.43 -4.29 13.70
CA LEU A 277 -6.37 -3.31 13.16
C LEU A 277 -7.16 -3.85 11.97
N SER A 278 -6.69 -4.92 11.30
CA SER A 278 -7.42 -5.54 10.19
C SER A 278 -8.79 -6.04 10.60
N ARG A 279 -8.99 -6.35 11.89
CA ARG A 279 -10.29 -6.70 12.46
C ARG A 279 -11.29 -5.54 12.47
N LEU A 280 -10.81 -4.28 12.53
CA LEU A 280 -11.67 -3.11 12.34
C LEU A 280 -12.09 -3.00 10.88
N ALA A 281 -11.14 -3.13 9.96
CA ALA A 281 -11.41 -3.04 8.52
C ALA A 281 -12.39 -4.13 8.05
N THR A 282 -12.25 -5.36 8.54
CA THR A 282 -13.10 -6.49 8.14
C THR A 282 -14.42 -6.59 8.90
N ARG A 283 -14.68 -5.70 9.88
CA ARG A 283 -15.89 -5.75 10.71
C ARG A 283 -17.18 -5.68 9.90
N PHE A 284 -17.22 -4.80 8.91
CA PHE A 284 -18.38 -4.56 8.06
C PHE A 284 -18.14 -4.86 6.59
N ASP A 285 -16.90 -4.72 6.15
CA ASP A 285 -16.53 -4.92 4.75
C ASP A 285 -15.79 -6.26 4.58
N PRO A 286 -16.42 -7.28 3.96
CA PRO A 286 -15.74 -8.55 3.67
C PRO A 286 -14.53 -8.41 2.75
N ASN A 287 -14.47 -7.32 1.98
CA ASN A 287 -13.35 -6.99 1.10
C ASN A 287 -12.34 -6.03 1.73
N GLY A 288 -12.58 -5.61 2.99
CA GLY A 288 -11.61 -4.87 3.77
C GLY A 288 -10.39 -5.73 4.12
N GLY A 289 -9.29 -5.08 4.48
CA GLY A 289 -8.06 -5.79 4.89
C GLY A 289 -6.81 -4.95 4.75
N GLY A 290 -5.67 -5.61 4.78
CA GLY A 290 -4.33 -5.03 4.77
C GLY A 290 -3.44 -5.69 5.83
N HIS A 291 -2.39 -5.00 6.25
CA HIS A 291 -1.57 -5.43 7.38
C HIS A 291 -2.28 -5.18 8.72
N MET A 292 -1.86 -5.91 9.75
CA MET A 292 -2.36 -5.67 11.10
C MET A 292 -2.10 -4.24 11.61
N ASN A 293 -1.04 -3.59 11.13
CA ASN A 293 -0.66 -2.22 11.49
C ASN A 293 -1.17 -1.15 10.49
N ALA A 294 -1.63 -1.55 9.29
CA ALA A 294 -2.10 -0.66 8.24
C ALA A 294 -3.12 -1.38 7.35
N CYS A 295 -4.36 -0.95 7.40
CA CYS A 295 -5.46 -1.61 6.69
C CYS A 295 -6.56 -0.62 6.32
N GLY A 296 -7.50 -1.04 5.49
CA GLY A 296 -8.62 -0.20 5.06
C GLY A 296 -9.85 -0.97 4.64
N CYS A 297 -10.96 -0.25 4.51
CA CYS A 297 -12.25 -0.82 4.09
C CYS A 297 -13.12 0.24 3.43
N ARG A 298 -14.22 -0.20 2.80
CA ARG A 298 -15.33 0.65 2.42
C ARG A 298 -16.32 0.75 3.56
N ILE A 299 -16.91 1.93 3.73
CA ILE A 299 -17.97 2.15 4.71
C ILE A 299 -19.23 1.48 4.20
N GLN A 300 -19.79 0.57 5.01
CA GLN A 300 -20.95 -0.24 4.66
C GLN A 300 -22.23 0.31 5.30
N GLU A 301 -23.39 -0.11 4.79
CA GLU A 301 -24.65 0.18 5.44
C GLU A 301 -24.67 -0.29 6.92
N PRO A 302 -25.31 0.47 7.84
CA PRO A 302 -26.18 1.62 7.59
C PRO A 302 -25.47 2.98 7.47
N GLY A 303 -24.14 3.03 7.30
CA GLY A 303 -23.41 4.25 6.99
C GLY A 303 -22.35 4.62 8.01
N LEU A 304 -21.71 5.78 7.78
CA LEU A 304 -20.52 6.22 8.50
C LEU A 304 -20.71 6.30 10.02
N GLU A 305 -21.78 6.91 10.48
CA GLU A 305 -22.00 7.10 11.93
C GLU A 305 -22.05 5.76 12.68
N HIS A 306 -22.73 4.77 12.11
CA HIS A 306 -22.84 3.44 12.71
C HIS A 306 -21.51 2.70 12.67
N ASN A 307 -20.84 2.67 11.51
CA ASN A 307 -19.55 2.01 11.37
C ASN A 307 -18.54 2.61 12.35
N LEU A 308 -18.48 3.93 12.45
CA LEU A 308 -17.57 4.63 13.36
C LEU A 308 -17.87 4.33 14.83
N ALA A 309 -19.13 4.32 15.23
CA ALA A 309 -19.53 3.99 16.61
C ALA A 309 -19.05 2.58 17.01
N GLU A 310 -19.23 1.59 16.14
CA GLU A 310 -18.78 0.23 16.36
C GLU A 310 -17.25 0.10 16.39
N TRP A 311 -16.53 0.80 15.50
CA TRP A 311 -15.05 0.83 15.53
C TRP A 311 -14.52 1.45 16.82
N ILE A 312 -15.17 2.51 17.31
CA ILE A 312 -14.85 3.13 18.61
C ILE A 312 -15.11 2.15 19.75
N ASP A 313 -16.22 1.43 19.74
CA ASP A 313 -16.53 0.42 20.76
C ASP A 313 -15.50 -0.72 20.74
N MET A 314 -15.19 -1.29 19.58
CA MET A 314 -14.13 -2.29 19.44
C MET A 314 -12.79 -1.76 19.95
N TRP A 315 -12.46 -0.49 19.67
CA TRP A 315 -11.23 0.14 20.15
C TRP A 315 -11.24 0.35 21.67
N GLN A 316 -12.35 0.68 22.27
CA GLN A 316 -12.48 0.77 23.75
C GLN A 316 -12.20 -0.58 24.42
N HIS A 317 -12.55 -1.68 23.75
CA HIS A 317 -12.32 -3.06 24.21
C HIS A 317 -11.07 -3.71 23.56
N ARG A 318 -10.16 -2.91 23.00
CA ARG A 318 -9.03 -3.39 22.16
C ARG A 318 -8.14 -4.44 22.81
N ASP A 319 -7.93 -4.35 24.12
CA ASP A 319 -7.12 -5.34 24.85
C ASP A 319 -7.74 -6.75 24.90
N THR A 320 -9.03 -6.86 24.55
CA THR A 320 -9.73 -8.14 24.45
C THR A 320 -10.05 -8.51 23.01
N VAL A 321 -10.40 -7.52 22.17
CA VAL A 321 -10.94 -7.77 20.83
C VAL A 321 -9.85 -7.70 19.75
N LEU A 322 -8.86 -6.80 19.91
CA LEU A 322 -7.85 -6.51 18.88
C LEU A 322 -6.44 -6.96 19.27
N LYS A 323 -6.20 -7.32 20.54
CA LYS A 323 -4.86 -7.69 20.99
C LYS A 323 -4.32 -8.89 20.22
N VAL A 324 -3.05 -8.80 19.85
CA VAL A 324 -2.28 -9.91 19.28
C VAL A 324 -1.66 -10.70 20.41
N ASP A 325 -1.78 -12.04 20.37
CA ASP A 325 -1.24 -12.97 21.38
C ASP A 325 0.28 -13.07 21.30
#